data_5cd9d5f554c7666ffdafe1190b217c04
#
_entry.id   5cd9d5f554c7666ffdafe1190b217c04
#
_cell.length_a   1.000
_cell.length_b   1.000
_cell.length_c   1.000
_cell.angle_alpha   90.00
_cell.angle_beta   90.00
_cell.angle_gamma   90.00
#
_symmetry.space_group_name_H-M   'P 1'
#
loop_
_entity.id
_entity.type
_entity.pdbx_description
1 polymer ?
#
loop_
_entity_poly.entity_id
_entity_poly.type
_entity_poly.pdbx_seq_one_letter_code
_entity_poly.pdbx_strand_id
1 'polypeptide(L)' 'MEILYPWAKLKPGEGFFVPGLDVEKVRELGLRAAIPHRIQARAIVGIKNRQLGVWFYRKFPASHLQAQSSSF' A
#
# COMPACT_ATOMS: atom_id res chain seq x y z
N MET A 1 4.92 19.76 -4.27
CA MET A 1 5.57 18.68 -5.04
C MET A 1 4.72 17.42 -4.90
N GLU A 2 4.39 16.81 -6.01
CA GLU A 2 3.61 15.57 -5.97
C GLU A 2 4.52 14.36 -5.73
N ILE A 3 4.03 13.45 -4.91
CA ILE A 3 4.70 12.19 -4.68
C ILE A 3 4.17 11.18 -5.68
N LEU A 4 5.08 10.57 -6.42
CA LEU A 4 4.71 9.50 -7.36
C LEU A 4 4.78 8.17 -6.63
N TYR A 5 3.62 7.53 -6.53
CA TYR A 5 3.52 6.23 -5.88
C TYR A 5 3.72 5.12 -6.92
N PRO A 6 4.64 4.17 -6.69
CA PRO A 6 4.99 3.16 -7.69
C PRO A 6 4.00 2.00 -7.76
N TRP A 7 2.70 2.26 -7.63
CA TRP A 7 1.69 1.21 -7.65
C TRP A 7 1.68 0.39 -8.94
N ALA A 8 1.90 1.06 -10.08
CA ALA A 8 1.85 0.37 -11.37
C ALA A 8 2.96 -0.67 -11.54
N LYS A 9 4.06 -0.52 -10.81
CA LYS A 9 5.21 -1.43 -10.90
C LYS A 9 5.21 -2.51 -9.84
N LEU A 10 4.28 -2.45 -8.90
CA LEU A 10 4.23 -3.42 -7.80
C LEU A 10 3.54 -4.70 -8.21
N LYS A 11 4.13 -5.80 -7.82
CA LYS A 11 3.51 -7.12 -7.91
C LYS A 11 2.74 -7.41 -6.62
N PRO A 12 1.73 -8.31 -6.66
CA PRO A 12 1.04 -8.71 -5.44
C PRO A 12 2.02 -9.16 -4.36
N GLY A 13 1.83 -8.66 -3.14
CA GLY A 13 2.71 -8.95 -2.02
C GLY A 13 3.87 -8.01 -1.84
N GLU A 14 4.15 -7.16 -2.82
CA GLU A 14 5.22 -6.16 -2.71
C GLU A 14 4.71 -4.88 -2.07
N GLY A 15 5.65 -4.09 -1.54
CA GLY A 15 5.31 -2.84 -0.90
C GLY A 15 6.42 -1.80 -1.01
N PHE A 16 6.12 -0.60 -0.51
CA PHE A 16 7.07 0.49 -0.47
C PHE A 16 6.78 1.38 0.73
N PHE A 17 7.78 2.17 1.15
CA PHE A 17 7.67 3.07 2.30
C PHE A 17 7.69 4.53 1.84
N VAL A 18 6.78 5.33 2.38
CA VAL A 18 6.73 6.77 2.12
C VAL A 18 6.92 7.50 3.44
N PRO A 19 8.03 8.22 3.63
CA PRO A 19 8.24 8.99 4.86
C PRO A 19 7.36 10.24 4.90
N GLY A 20 6.95 10.63 6.09
CA GLY A 20 6.17 11.85 6.28
C GLY A 20 5.68 11.97 7.70
N LEU A 21 5.64 13.20 8.22
CA LEU A 21 5.20 13.46 9.60
C LEU A 21 3.69 13.38 9.73
N ASP A 22 2.95 13.80 8.70
CA ASP A 22 1.49 13.70 8.69
C ASP A 22 1.10 12.36 8.10
N VAL A 23 1.18 11.31 8.91
CA VAL A 23 0.96 9.94 8.46
C VAL A 23 -0.47 9.70 7.95
N GLU A 24 -1.45 10.38 8.52
CA GLU A 24 -2.84 10.23 8.06
C GLU A 24 -3.00 10.74 6.63
N LYS A 25 -2.39 11.87 6.32
CA LYS A 25 -2.43 12.43 4.98
C LYS A 25 -1.65 11.58 3.99
N VAL A 26 -0.48 11.11 4.38
CA VAL A 26 0.34 10.24 3.54
C VAL A 26 -0.43 8.96 3.22
N ARG A 27 -1.05 8.36 4.23
CA ARG A 27 -1.84 7.15 4.07
C ARG A 27 -3.01 7.37 3.12
N GLU A 28 -3.75 8.45 3.30
CA GLU A 28 -4.90 8.75 2.45
C GLU A 28 -4.49 8.96 0.99
N LEU A 29 -3.46 9.77 0.76
CA LEU A 29 -3.00 10.06 -0.59
C LEU A 29 -2.46 8.81 -1.28
N GLY A 30 -1.71 7.98 -0.56
CA GLY A 30 -1.16 6.76 -1.11
C GLY A 30 -2.23 5.75 -1.49
N LEU A 31 -3.23 5.56 -0.63
CA LEU A 31 -4.34 4.66 -0.92
C LEU A 31 -5.19 5.17 -2.07
N ARG A 32 -5.41 6.48 -2.13
CA ARG A 32 -6.15 7.09 -3.23
C ARG A 32 -5.44 6.91 -4.56
N ALA A 33 -4.11 6.99 -4.57
CA ALA A 33 -3.33 6.80 -5.78
C ALA A 33 -3.40 5.37 -6.32
N ALA A 34 -3.75 4.40 -5.49
CA ALA A 34 -3.90 3.01 -5.93
C ALA A 34 -5.21 2.75 -6.68
N ILE A 35 -6.22 3.60 -6.48
CA ILE A 35 -7.56 3.38 -7.04
C ILE A 35 -7.56 3.28 -8.57
N PRO A 36 -6.91 4.21 -9.32
CA PRO A 36 -6.91 4.12 -10.78
C PRO A 36 -6.27 2.84 -11.32
N HIS A 37 -5.39 2.22 -10.54
CA HIS A 37 -4.72 0.98 -10.95
C HIS A 37 -5.52 -0.26 -10.58
N ARG A 38 -6.67 -0.09 -9.93
CA ARG A 38 -7.52 -1.20 -9.48
C ARG A 38 -6.78 -2.18 -8.59
N ILE A 39 -5.91 -1.62 -7.75
CA ILE A 39 -5.09 -2.39 -6.81
C ILE A 39 -5.76 -2.40 -5.45
N GLN A 40 -5.81 -3.56 -4.83
CA GLN A 40 -6.18 -3.66 -3.42
C GLN A 40 -4.95 -3.33 -2.60
N ALA A 41 -4.99 -2.20 -1.91
CA ALA A 41 -3.85 -1.68 -1.19
C ALA A 41 -4.08 -1.71 0.32
N ARG A 42 -2.98 -1.81 1.05
CA ARG A 42 -2.98 -1.74 2.50
C ARG A 42 -1.91 -0.73 2.93
N ALA A 43 -2.21 0.03 3.98
CA ALA A 43 -1.31 1.03 4.49
C ALA A 43 -1.13 0.83 5.99
N ILE A 44 0.12 0.80 6.43
CA ILE A 44 0.48 0.59 7.84
C ILE A 44 1.46 1.68 8.25
N VAL A 45 1.12 2.43 9.30
CA VAL A 45 2.02 3.44 9.86
C VAL A 45 3.21 2.73 10.51
N GLY A 46 4.41 3.23 10.24
CA GLY A 46 5.62 2.63 10.79
C GLY A 46 6.84 3.53 10.68
N ILE A 47 7.97 2.96 11.01
CA ILE A 47 9.25 3.67 11.01
C ILE A 47 10.26 2.87 10.19
N LYS A 48 11.00 3.59 9.35
CA LYS A 48 12.10 3.01 8.60
C LYS A 48 13.27 3.98 8.61
N ASN A 49 14.46 3.48 8.95
CA ASN A 49 15.66 4.31 9.04
C ASN A 49 15.45 5.55 9.90
N ARG A 50 14.77 5.38 11.04
CA ARG A 50 14.47 6.45 12.00
C ARG A 50 13.53 7.52 11.44
N GLN A 51 12.82 7.22 10.35
CA GLN A 51 11.84 8.12 9.77
C GLN A 51 10.44 7.57 9.94
N LEU A 52 9.55 8.40 10.42
CA LEU A 52 8.12 8.08 10.50
C LEU A 52 7.53 8.13 9.10
N GLY A 53 6.62 7.23 8.81
CA GLY A 53 5.94 7.21 7.53
C GLY A 53 4.93 6.10 7.43
N VAL A 54 4.63 5.70 6.21
CA VAL A 54 3.62 4.70 5.94
C VAL A 54 4.17 3.65 4.99
N TRP A 55 3.98 2.38 5.36
CA TRP A 55 4.25 1.24 4.50
C TRP A 55 3.01 0.95 3.68
N PHE A 56 3.15 0.93 2.37
CA PHE A 56 2.06 0.56 1.45
C PHE A 56 2.35 -0.80 0.84
N TYR A 57 1.33 -1.64 0.77
CA TYR A 57 1.45 -2.99 0.21
C TYR A 57 0.35 -3.24 -0.80
N ARG A 58 0.69 -3.98 -1.85
CA ARG A 58 -0.30 -4.47 -2.78
C ARG A 58 -0.77 -5.85 -2.32
N LYS A 59 -2.04 -5.95 -2.00
CA LYS A 59 -2.64 -7.22 -1.58
C LYS A 59 -2.79 -8.16 -2.77
N PHE A 60 -2.92 -9.45 -2.48
CA PHE A 60 -3.27 -10.42 -3.49
C PHE A 60 -4.71 -10.20 -3.96
N PRO A 61 -5.04 -10.58 -5.22
CA PRO A 61 -6.40 -10.43 -5.73
C PRO A 61 -7.42 -11.19 -4.88
N ALA A 62 -8.65 -10.71 -4.87
CA ALA A 62 -9.72 -11.31 -4.09
C ALA A 62 -9.95 -12.79 -4.46
N SER A 63 -9.83 -13.13 -5.74
CA SER A 63 -9.98 -14.52 -6.18
C SER A 63 -8.95 -15.43 -5.53
N HIS A 64 -7.73 -14.95 -5.36
CA HIS A 64 -6.67 -15.68 -4.69
C HIS A 64 -7.01 -15.88 -3.21
N LEU A 65 -7.54 -14.85 -2.56
CA LEU A 65 -7.92 -14.92 -1.17
C LEU A 65 -9.09 -15.86 -0.94
N GLN A 66 -10.03 -15.89 -1.88
CA GLN A 66 -11.18 -16.80 -1.79
C GLN A 66 -10.72 -18.26 -1.81
N ALA A 67 -9.75 -18.57 -2.65
CA ALA A 67 -9.21 -19.92 -2.71
C ALA A 67 -8.61 -20.32 -1.38
N GLN A 68 -7.96 -19.41 -0.68
CA GLN A 68 -7.41 -19.67 0.64
C GLN A 68 -8.49 -19.80 1.69
N SER A 69 -9.48 -18.91 1.68
CA SER A 69 -10.52 -18.95 2.69
C SER A 69 -11.39 -20.18 2.57
N SER A 70 -11.56 -20.71 1.38
CA SER A 70 -12.37 -21.93 1.21
C SER A 70 -11.73 -23.16 1.87
N SER A 71 -10.47 -23.07 2.25
CA SER A 71 -9.80 -24.16 2.94
C SER A 71 -10.13 -24.22 4.43
N PHE A 72 -10.79 -23.22 4.95
CA PHE A 72 -11.23 -23.21 6.32
C PHE A 72 -12.59 -23.86 6.45
#